data_dcbda0802792decfdefc6fb818a69d37
#
_entry.id   dcbda0802792decfdefc6fb818a69d37
#
_cell.length_a   1.000
_cell.length_b   1.000
_cell.length_c   1.000
_cell.angle_alpha   90.00
_cell.angle_beta   90.00
_cell.angle_gamma   90.00
#
_symmetry.space_group_name_H-M   'P 1'
#
loop_
_entity.id
_entity.type
_entity.pdbx_description
1 polymer ?
#
loop_
_entity_poly.entity_id
_entity_poly.type
_entity_poly.pdbx_seq_one_letter_code
_entity_poly.pdbx_strand_id
1 'polypeptide(L)'
;GVWHCFWQLNESGNEWGHPEWIDFPREGNGWSHKYARRQWNLVDNKELCYHYLGDFDKAMLDIIGKEKNIQKSPVTEIWHNDGDQVLAYSRNNLIFVFNFSYARSYTDYGFMVPQGAYDVILNTDAPAFGGHGLNDDSLRHLTNFDPLLARDGKGWLKLYLPARSAMVLRRAQEDKKTENK
;
A
#
# COMPACT_ATOMS: atom_id res chain seq x y z
N GLY A 1 -13.43 -5.40 2.70
CA GLY A 1 -12.75 -6.40 3.01
C GLY A 1 -11.44 -6.38 3.78
N VAL A 2 -10.31 -6.39 3.12
CA VAL A 2 -9.00 -6.60 3.77
C VAL A 2 -8.66 -5.51 4.81
N TRP A 3 -9.10 -4.28 4.59
CA TRP A 3 -8.87 -3.16 5.50
C TRP A 3 -9.72 -3.20 6.78
N HIS A 4 -10.85 -3.88 6.78
CA HIS A 4 -11.71 -3.96 7.98
C HIS A 4 -11.20 -4.98 9.00
N CYS A 5 -10.52 -6.04 8.54
CA CYS A 5 -9.90 -7.02 9.45
C CYS A 5 -8.66 -6.46 10.16
N PHE A 6 -7.92 -5.53 9.55
CA PHE A 6 -6.74 -4.93 10.17
C PHE A 6 -7.07 -4.08 11.41
N TRP A 7 -8.21 -3.40 11.43
CA TRP A 7 -8.59 -2.53 12.55
C TRP A 7 -9.00 -3.27 13.81
N GLN A 8 -9.48 -4.50 13.70
CA GLN A 8 -9.93 -5.28 14.87
C GLN A 8 -8.85 -6.14 15.53
N LEU A 9 -7.67 -6.27 14.90
CA LEU A 9 -6.60 -7.15 15.37
C LEU A 9 -5.36 -6.39 15.89
N ASN A 10 -5.33 -5.07 15.81
CA ASN A 10 -4.14 -4.26 16.13
C ASN A 10 -3.83 -4.08 17.63
N GLU A 11 -4.63 -4.63 18.52
CA GLU A 11 -4.39 -4.43 19.96
C GLU A 11 -3.30 -5.34 20.54
N SER A 12 -2.61 -6.15 19.73
CA SER A 12 -1.81 -7.25 20.30
C SER A 12 -0.43 -7.48 19.68
N GLY A 13 0.14 -6.49 18.95
CA GLY A 13 1.45 -6.63 18.32
C GLY A 13 1.39 -7.19 16.90
N ASN A 14 0.21 -7.27 16.29
CA ASN A 14 0.05 -7.70 14.89
C ASN A 14 0.61 -6.65 13.93
N GLU A 15 0.62 -5.38 14.31
CA GLU A 15 1.17 -4.25 13.54
C GLU A 15 2.66 -4.41 13.20
N TRP A 16 3.39 -5.23 13.97
CA TRP A 16 4.79 -5.54 13.73
C TRP A 16 5.10 -7.05 13.67
N GLY A 17 4.03 -7.89 13.63
CA GLY A 17 4.16 -9.33 13.42
C GLY A 17 4.68 -10.10 14.63
N HIS A 18 4.19 -9.81 15.84
CA HIS A 18 4.57 -10.56 17.06
C HIS A 18 4.46 -12.06 16.84
N PRO A 19 5.50 -12.85 17.14
CA PRO A 19 5.55 -14.28 16.76
C PRO A 19 4.70 -15.19 17.62
N GLU A 20 4.25 -14.72 18.80
CA GLU A 20 3.44 -15.53 19.72
C GLU A 20 1.97 -15.09 19.67
N TRP A 21 1.09 -16.08 19.78
CA TRP A 21 -0.34 -15.84 19.99
C TRP A 21 -0.59 -15.13 21.32
N ILE A 22 -1.75 -14.52 21.48
CA ILE A 22 -2.15 -13.87 22.73
C ILE A 22 -3.04 -14.80 23.54
N ASP A 23 -2.75 -14.95 24.84
CA ASP A 23 -3.60 -15.66 25.79
C ASP A 23 -3.61 -14.90 27.13
N PHE A 24 -4.78 -14.33 27.46
CA PHE A 24 -4.95 -13.62 28.71
C PHE A 24 -5.10 -14.56 29.89
N PRO A 25 -4.74 -14.11 31.13
CA PRO A 25 -4.92 -14.90 32.33
C PRO A 25 -6.35 -15.42 32.48
N ARG A 26 -6.51 -16.71 32.63
CA ARG A 26 -7.79 -17.40 32.84
C ARG A 26 -7.57 -18.71 33.60
N GLU A 27 -8.62 -19.32 34.13
CA GLU A 27 -8.54 -20.56 34.90
C GLU A 27 -7.83 -21.68 34.11
N GLY A 28 -8.16 -21.84 32.82
CA GLY A 28 -7.60 -22.89 31.96
C GLY A 28 -6.10 -22.80 31.68
N ASN A 29 -5.45 -21.66 31.96
CA ASN A 29 -3.98 -21.49 31.84
C ASN A 29 -3.32 -21.15 33.18
N GLY A 30 -4.00 -21.42 34.32
CA GLY A 30 -3.48 -21.17 35.65
C GLY A 30 -3.23 -19.68 35.92
N TRP A 31 -4.03 -18.79 35.35
CA TRP A 31 -3.89 -17.33 35.47
C TRP A 31 -2.54 -16.80 34.99
N SER A 32 -1.93 -17.47 34.01
CA SER A 32 -0.62 -17.12 33.48
C SER A 32 -0.65 -15.84 32.64
N HIS A 33 0.30 -14.95 32.88
CA HIS A 33 0.54 -13.75 32.07
C HIS A 33 1.56 -13.98 30.93
N LYS A 34 2.09 -15.19 30.76
CA LYS A 34 3.19 -15.49 29.83
C LYS A 34 2.91 -14.98 28.40
N TYR A 35 1.75 -15.31 27.87
CA TYR A 35 1.36 -14.94 26.50
C TYR A 35 0.54 -13.66 26.39
N ALA A 36 0.23 -13.01 27.53
CA ALA A 36 -0.35 -11.68 27.53
C ALA A 36 0.70 -10.58 27.33
N ARG A 37 1.98 -10.87 27.61
CA ARG A 37 3.08 -9.92 27.40
C ARG A 37 3.48 -9.88 25.94
N ARG A 38 3.73 -8.64 25.46
CA ARG A 38 4.34 -8.42 24.14
C ARG A 38 5.83 -8.21 24.29
N GLN A 39 6.59 -8.79 23.35
CA GLN A 39 8.05 -8.74 23.35
C GLN A 39 8.52 -7.55 22.51
N TRP A 40 8.32 -6.34 23.02
CA TRP A 40 8.66 -5.09 22.31
C TRP A 40 10.14 -5.00 21.91
N ASN A 41 11.02 -5.68 22.64
CA ASN A 41 12.43 -5.81 22.28
C ASN A 41 12.66 -6.41 20.89
N LEU A 42 11.72 -7.17 20.33
CA LEU A 42 11.83 -7.74 18.99
C LEU A 42 11.67 -6.65 17.91
N VAL A 43 10.73 -5.71 18.08
CA VAL A 43 10.55 -4.61 17.14
C VAL A 43 11.61 -3.53 17.31
N ASP A 44 12.12 -3.35 18.53
CA ASP A 44 13.17 -2.37 18.82
C ASP A 44 14.54 -2.81 18.28
N ASN A 45 14.76 -4.12 18.14
CA ASN A 45 16.01 -4.66 17.61
C ASN A 45 16.08 -4.52 16.09
N LYS A 46 16.93 -3.62 15.60
CA LYS A 46 17.11 -3.34 14.17
C LYS A 46 17.81 -4.45 13.38
N GLU A 47 18.40 -5.44 14.04
CA GLU A 47 18.94 -6.64 13.39
C GLU A 47 17.86 -7.66 13.00
N LEU A 48 16.63 -7.48 13.52
CA LEU A 48 15.49 -8.34 13.24
C LEU A 48 14.53 -7.65 12.24
N CYS A 49 13.76 -8.44 11.52
CA CYS A 49 12.86 -7.93 10.46
C CYS A 49 11.52 -7.36 10.99
N TYR A 50 11.24 -7.47 12.29
CA TYR A 50 9.94 -7.07 12.86
C TYR A 50 9.64 -5.58 12.68
N HIS A 51 10.67 -4.72 12.76
CA HIS A 51 10.50 -3.28 12.61
C HIS A 51 10.00 -2.88 11.22
N TYR A 52 10.35 -3.63 10.16
CA TYR A 52 9.91 -3.31 8.79
C TYR A 52 8.40 -3.31 8.64
N LEU A 53 7.71 -4.29 9.24
CA LEU A 53 6.26 -4.34 9.20
C LEU A 53 5.64 -3.20 10.02
N GLY A 54 6.19 -2.88 11.18
CA GLY A 54 5.76 -1.75 11.99
C GLY A 54 5.97 -0.40 11.30
N ASP A 55 7.10 -0.22 10.63
CA ASP A 55 7.40 0.98 9.85
C ASP A 55 6.44 1.12 8.65
N PHE A 56 6.09 0.01 8.00
CA PHE A 56 5.10 -0.01 6.92
C PHE A 56 3.69 0.33 7.43
N ASP A 57 3.25 -0.29 8.52
CA ASP A 57 1.94 -0.01 9.14
C ASP A 57 1.80 1.47 9.50
N LYS A 58 2.82 2.03 10.13
CA LYS A 58 2.88 3.46 10.44
C LYS A 58 2.78 4.33 9.19
N ALA A 59 3.54 4.02 8.13
CA ALA A 59 3.50 4.78 6.88
C ALA A 59 2.11 4.72 6.22
N MET A 60 1.46 3.57 6.26
CA MET A 60 0.09 3.37 5.77
C MET A 60 -0.92 4.21 6.57
N LEU A 61 -0.83 4.20 7.91
CA LEU A 61 -1.70 4.98 8.78
C LEU A 61 -1.49 6.49 8.59
N ASP A 62 -0.25 6.93 8.40
CA ASP A 62 0.09 8.32 8.11
C ASP A 62 -0.55 8.83 6.80
N ILE A 63 -0.60 7.98 5.77
CA ILE A 63 -1.29 8.31 4.52
C ILE A 63 -2.79 8.45 4.76
N ILE A 64 -3.40 7.47 5.44
CA ILE A 64 -4.84 7.48 5.75
C ILE A 64 -5.21 8.70 6.60
N GLY A 65 -4.37 9.08 7.56
CA GLY A 65 -4.58 10.24 8.42
C GLY A 65 -4.52 11.58 7.67
N LYS A 66 -3.69 11.65 6.62
CA LYS A 66 -3.55 12.85 5.77
C LYS A 66 -4.65 12.96 4.71
N GLU A 67 -5.25 11.84 4.31
CA GLU A 67 -6.27 11.80 3.26
C GLU A 67 -7.67 12.07 3.82
N LYS A 68 -8.09 13.34 3.75
CA LYS A 68 -9.43 13.73 4.17
C LYS A 68 -10.49 12.92 3.40
N ASN A 69 -11.47 12.39 4.14
CA ASN A 69 -12.61 11.65 3.59
C ASN A 69 -12.30 10.28 2.94
N ILE A 70 -11.08 9.76 3.03
CA ILE A 70 -10.78 8.45 2.44
C ILE A 70 -11.73 7.36 2.94
N GLN A 71 -12.09 7.39 4.21
CA GLN A 71 -13.00 6.42 4.82
C GLN A 71 -14.44 6.49 4.28
N LYS A 72 -14.87 7.66 3.83
CA LYS A 72 -16.21 7.91 3.29
C LYS A 72 -16.26 7.77 1.76
N SER A 73 -15.12 7.78 1.10
CA SER A 73 -15.03 7.67 -0.36
C SER A 73 -15.30 6.23 -0.80
N PRO A 74 -16.05 6.04 -1.89
CA PRO A 74 -16.27 4.71 -2.46
C PRO A 74 -14.94 4.14 -3.00
N VAL A 75 -14.87 2.82 -3.04
CA VAL A 75 -13.84 2.10 -3.78
C VAL A 75 -14.35 1.88 -5.19
N THR A 76 -13.54 2.27 -6.19
CA THR A 76 -13.86 2.06 -7.60
C THR A 76 -12.79 1.18 -8.21
N GLU A 77 -13.18 0.04 -8.72
CA GLU A 77 -12.28 -0.84 -9.45
C GLU A 77 -11.77 -0.15 -10.72
N ILE A 78 -10.47 -0.24 -10.96
CA ILE A 78 -9.82 0.22 -12.18
C ILE A 78 -9.52 -0.97 -13.09
N TRP A 79 -8.96 -2.03 -12.50
CA TRP A 79 -8.52 -3.22 -13.22
C TRP A 79 -8.42 -4.42 -12.29
N HIS A 80 -8.81 -5.59 -12.78
CA HIS A 80 -8.43 -6.86 -12.17
C HIS A 80 -8.10 -7.89 -13.26
N ASN A 81 -7.17 -8.79 -12.96
CA ASN A 81 -6.83 -9.92 -13.79
C ASN A 81 -6.42 -11.09 -12.90
N ASP A 82 -7.27 -12.10 -12.82
CA ASP A 82 -7.04 -13.28 -11.98
C ASP A 82 -5.88 -14.14 -12.50
N GLY A 83 -5.69 -14.21 -13.82
CA GLY A 83 -4.59 -14.93 -14.45
C GLY A 83 -3.22 -14.33 -14.14
N ASP A 84 -3.14 -13.00 -14.06
CA ASP A 84 -1.96 -12.25 -13.67
C ASP A 84 -1.88 -12.03 -12.16
N GLN A 85 -2.97 -12.25 -11.45
CA GLN A 85 -3.10 -11.96 -10.01
C GLN A 85 -2.83 -10.47 -9.69
N VAL A 86 -3.31 -9.58 -10.56
CA VAL A 86 -3.16 -8.12 -10.42
C VAL A 86 -4.52 -7.47 -10.15
N LEU A 87 -4.54 -6.56 -9.18
CA LEU A 87 -5.70 -5.74 -8.84
C LEU A 87 -5.29 -4.28 -8.76
N ALA A 88 -6.08 -3.40 -9.38
CA ALA A 88 -5.96 -1.96 -9.19
C ALA A 88 -7.34 -1.34 -8.90
N TYR A 89 -7.40 -0.47 -7.91
CA TYR A 89 -8.60 0.29 -7.59
C TYR A 89 -8.25 1.72 -7.16
N SER A 90 -9.22 2.61 -7.27
CA SER A 90 -9.11 3.96 -6.74
C SER A 90 -10.00 4.16 -5.53
N ARG A 91 -9.52 4.98 -4.61
CA ARG A 91 -10.30 5.49 -3.48
C ARG A 91 -9.85 6.91 -3.17
N ASN A 92 -10.80 7.84 -3.15
CA ASN A 92 -10.48 9.25 -3.13
C ASN A 92 -9.62 9.65 -4.35
N ASN A 93 -8.48 10.30 -4.17
CA ASN A 93 -7.52 10.65 -5.23
C ASN A 93 -6.30 9.70 -5.27
N LEU A 94 -6.40 8.55 -4.59
CA LEU A 94 -5.36 7.53 -4.56
C LEU A 94 -5.70 6.37 -5.47
N ILE A 95 -4.66 5.77 -6.05
CA ILE A 95 -4.71 4.52 -6.79
C ILE A 95 -3.90 3.49 -6.01
N PHE A 96 -4.52 2.36 -5.74
CA PHE A 96 -3.94 1.21 -5.07
C PHE A 96 -3.72 0.12 -6.10
N VAL A 97 -2.50 -0.39 -6.20
CA VAL A 97 -2.12 -1.43 -7.15
C VAL A 97 -1.47 -2.58 -6.40
N PHE A 98 -1.88 -3.80 -6.71
CA PHE A 98 -1.38 -5.02 -6.07
C PHE A 98 -0.97 -6.03 -7.13
N ASN A 99 0.20 -6.61 -6.96
CA ASN A 99 0.60 -7.83 -7.64
C ASN A 99 0.69 -8.95 -6.60
N PHE A 100 -0.31 -9.82 -6.58
CA PHE A 100 -0.37 -10.97 -5.68
C PHE A 100 0.38 -12.19 -6.19
N SER A 101 0.93 -12.15 -7.42
CA SER A 101 1.70 -13.25 -7.95
C SER A 101 2.95 -13.49 -7.09
N TYR A 102 3.15 -14.72 -6.67
CA TYR A 102 4.28 -15.09 -5.83
C TYR A 102 5.62 -15.13 -6.59
N ALA A 103 5.58 -15.21 -7.93
CA ALA A 103 6.74 -15.43 -8.76
C ALA A 103 6.87 -14.48 -9.96
N ARG A 104 5.78 -13.85 -10.42
CA ARG A 104 5.79 -13.04 -11.64
C ARG A 104 5.84 -11.56 -11.34
N SER A 105 6.89 -10.90 -11.85
CA SER A 105 6.96 -9.45 -11.96
C SER A 105 6.54 -9.04 -13.37
N TYR A 106 5.93 -7.89 -13.51
CA TYR A 106 5.44 -7.38 -14.78
C TYR A 106 6.10 -6.06 -15.13
N THR A 107 6.65 -5.96 -16.32
CA THR A 107 7.15 -4.71 -16.90
C THR A 107 6.04 -4.04 -17.71
N ASP A 108 5.97 -2.71 -17.65
CA ASP A 108 4.98 -1.92 -18.42
C ASP A 108 3.53 -2.38 -18.26
N TYR A 109 3.16 -2.86 -17.09
CA TYR A 109 1.79 -3.30 -16.81
C TYR A 109 0.86 -2.10 -16.84
N GLY A 110 -0.05 -2.07 -17.81
CA GLY A 110 -0.87 -0.90 -18.13
C GLY A 110 -2.34 -1.05 -17.73
N PHE A 111 -2.91 0.00 -17.19
CA PHE A 111 -4.34 0.15 -16.97
C PHE A 111 -4.79 1.60 -17.17
N MET A 112 -6.08 1.80 -17.45
CA MET A 112 -6.65 3.10 -17.73
C MET A 112 -6.95 3.87 -16.46
N VAL A 113 -6.41 5.09 -16.37
CA VAL A 113 -6.65 6.03 -15.26
C VAL A 113 -6.96 7.43 -15.81
N PRO A 114 -7.44 8.38 -15.00
CA PRO A 114 -7.52 9.76 -15.41
C PRO A 114 -6.16 10.28 -15.92
N GLN A 115 -6.15 10.99 -17.04
CA GLN A 115 -4.92 11.49 -17.63
C GLN A 115 -4.18 12.42 -16.65
N GLY A 116 -2.86 12.27 -16.56
CA GLY A 116 -2.04 13.12 -15.69
C GLY A 116 -0.74 12.47 -15.26
N ALA A 117 -0.16 13.05 -14.23
CA ALA A 117 1.05 12.58 -13.56
C ALA A 117 0.70 11.93 -12.22
N TYR A 118 1.46 10.91 -11.84
CA TYR A 118 1.24 10.14 -10.63
C TYR A 118 2.56 9.94 -9.87
N ASP A 119 2.54 10.24 -8.58
CA ASP A 119 3.68 10.03 -7.69
C ASP A 119 3.42 8.80 -6.81
N VAL A 120 4.42 7.93 -6.64
CA VAL A 120 4.36 6.83 -5.70
C VAL A 120 4.50 7.40 -4.29
N ILE A 121 3.56 7.11 -3.42
CA ILE A 121 3.55 7.59 -2.03
C ILE A 121 3.70 6.47 -1.00
N LEU A 122 3.56 5.22 -1.42
CA LEU A 122 3.84 4.03 -0.63
C LEU A 122 4.15 2.87 -1.57
N ASN A 123 5.20 2.11 -1.24
CA ASN A 123 5.61 0.94 -1.99
C ASN A 123 6.12 -0.12 -1.01
N THR A 124 5.50 -1.31 -1.01
CA THR A 124 5.90 -2.41 -0.13
C THR A 124 7.27 -2.98 -0.47
N ASP A 125 7.77 -2.75 -1.71
CA ASP A 125 9.09 -3.18 -2.16
C ASP A 125 10.20 -2.17 -1.80
N ALA A 126 9.88 -1.06 -1.14
CA ALA A 126 10.86 -0.09 -0.69
C ALA A 126 11.81 -0.70 0.36
N PRO A 127 13.13 -0.43 0.30
CA PRO A 127 14.11 -0.93 1.28
C PRO A 127 13.78 -0.53 2.73
N ALA A 128 13.09 0.60 2.93
CA ALA A 128 12.63 1.05 4.24
C ALA A 128 11.67 0.06 4.92
N PHE A 129 11.03 -0.81 4.13
CA PHE A 129 10.10 -1.85 4.61
C PHE A 129 10.64 -3.27 4.38
N GLY A 130 11.96 -3.40 4.19
CA GLY A 130 12.62 -4.69 3.93
C GLY A 130 12.44 -5.24 2.52
N GLY A 131 11.97 -4.42 1.58
CA GLY A 131 11.85 -4.76 0.17
C GLY A 131 13.18 -4.68 -0.59
N HIS A 132 13.15 -5.04 -1.86
CA HIS A 132 14.34 -5.11 -2.72
C HIS A 132 14.65 -3.79 -3.44
N GLY A 133 13.75 -2.81 -3.41
CA GLY A 133 13.94 -1.52 -4.07
C GLY A 133 13.99 -1.62 -5.59
N LEU A 134 13.18 -2.48 -6.18
CA LEU A 134 13.14 -2.70 -7.63
C LEU A 134 12.45 -1.55 -8.40
N ASN A 135 11.71 -0.70 -7.67
CA ASN A 135 11.14 0.54 -8.20
C ASN A 135 11.89 1.75 -7.64
N ASP A 136 12.08 2.76 -8.47
CA ASP A 136 12.48 4.09 -8.02
C ASP A 136 11.24 4.92 -7.70
N ASP A 137 10.90 5.01 -6.40
CA ASP A 137 9.72 5.73 -5.92
C ASP A 137 9.83 7.26 -6.11
N SER A 138 11.01 7.79 -6.47
CA SER A 138 11.20 9.20 -6.79
C SER A 138 10.74 9.58 -8.20
N LEU A 139 10.52 8.59 -9.06
CA LEU A 139 10.08 8.81 -10.42
C LEU A 139 8.59 9.15 -10.48
N ARG A 140 8.29 10.19 -11.22
CA ARG A 140 6.92 10.57 -11.57
C ARG A 140 6.44 9.79 -12.78
N HIS A 141 5.35 9.07 -12.66
CA HIS A 141 4.74 8.30 -13.74
C HIS A 141 3.74 9.17 -14.50
N LEU A 142 3.92 9.26 -15.81
CA LEU A 142 3.00 9.97 -16.70
C LEU A 142 2.11 8.97 -17.43
N THR A 143 0.84 9.34 -17.61
CA THR A 143 -0.05 8.55 -18.47
C THR A 143 0.36 8.73 -19.93
N ASN A 144 0.37 7.64 -20.69
CA ASN A 144 0.60 7.70 -22.12
C ASN A 144 -0.64 8.30 -22.82
N PHE A 145 -0.39 9.19 -23.76
CA PHE A 145 -1.43 9.77 -24.58
C PHE A 145 -1.99 8.73 -25.55
N ASP A 146 -3.33 8.61 -25.55
CA ASP A 146 -4.10 7.84 -26.52
C ASP A 146 -5.25 8.73 -27.02
N PRO A 147 -5.35 9.04 -28.32
CA PRO A 147 -6.37 9.93 -28.85
C PRO A 147 -7.81 9.49 -28.58
N LEU A 148 -8.06 8.18 -28.47
CA LEU A 148 -9.38 7.65 -28.17
C LEU A 148 -9.73 7.82 -26.69
N LEU A 149 -8.78 7.52 -25.80
CA LEU A 149 -8.97 7.64 -24.36
C LEU A 149 -8.95 9.10 -23.88
N ALA A 150 -8.22 9.96 -24.57
CA ALA A 150 -8.10 11.37 -24.21
C ALA A 150 -9.45 12.11 -24.30
N ARG A 151 -10.39 11.65 -25.15
CA ARG A 151 -11.76 12.19 -25.23
C ARG A 151 -12.52 12.02 -23.91
N ASP A 152 -12.23 10.96 -23.16
CA ASP A 152 -12.82 10.66 -21.86
C ASP A 152 -11.94 11.15 -20.69
N GLY A 153 -10.89 11.93 -20.97
CA GLY A 153 -9.93 12.41 -19.98
C GLY A 153 -9.09 11.28 -19.35
N LYS A 154 -8.91 10.15 -20.05
CA LYS A 154 -8.16 8.99 -19.60
C LYS A 154 -6.88 8.79 -20.38
N GLY A 155 -5.95 8.05 -19.80
CA GLY A 155 -4.71 7.61 -20.41
C GLY A 155 -4.24 6.30 -19.81
N TRP A 156 -3.26 5.66 -20.46
CA TRP A 156 -2.63 4.44 -19.98
C TRP A 156 -1.54 4.79 -18.95
N LEU A 157 -1.70 4.35 -17.72
CA LEU A 157 -0.64 4.34 -16.72
C LEU A 157 0.07 3.00 -16.79
N LYS A 158 1.38 3.03 -17.05
CA LYS A 158 2.22 1.83 -17.12
C LYS A 158 3.19 1.81 -15.97
N LEU A 159 3.26 0.68 -15.27
CA LEU A 159 4.08 0.49 -14.08
C LEU A 159 4.89 -0.79 -14.16
N TYR A 160 6.03 -0.80 -13.52
CA TYR A 160 6.68 -2.04 -13.14
C TYR A 160 6.05 -2.56 -11.85
N LEU A 161 5.58 -3.79 -11.85
CA LEU A 161 4.92 -4.43 -10.72
C LEU A 161 5.76 -5.63 -10.25
N PRO A 162 6.64 -5.47 -9.25
CA PRO A 162 7.35 -6.60 -8.66
C PRO A 162 6.39 -7.66 -8.13
N ALA A 163 6.83 -8.92 -8.14
CA ALA A 163 6.06 -10.01 -7.52
C ALA A 163 5.82 -9.74 -6.03
N ARG A 164 4.64 -10.06 -5.52
CA ARG A 164 4.27 -9.90 -4.10
C ARG A 164 4.38 -8.47 -3.60
N SER A 165 4.11 -7.49 -4.45
CA SER A 165 4.20 -6.08 -4.09
C SER A 165 2.86 -5.35 -4.17
N ALA A 166 2.78 -4.26 -3.44
CA ALA A 166 1.70 -3.30 -3.54
C ALA A 166 2.26 -1.89 -3.55
N MET A 167 1.62 -0.99 -4.28
CA MET A 167 1.96 0.41 -4.28
C MET A 167 0.71 1.29 -4.23
N VAL A 168 0.87 2.47 -3.67
CA VAL A 168 -0.14 3.52 -3.65
C VAL A 168 0.40 4.72 -4.39
N LEU A 169 -0.37 5.18 -5.38
CA LEU A 169 -0.04 6.35 -6.16
C LEU A 169 -1.03 7.48 -5.87
N ARG A 170 -0.52 8.70 -5.91
CA ARG A 170 -1.33 9.92 -5.84
C ARG A 170 -1.20 10.68 -7.15
N ARG A 171 -2.34 11.12 -7.70
CA ARG A 171 -2.30 12.03 -8.83
C ARG A 171 -1.65 13.33 -8.42
N ALA A 172 -0.58 13.73 -9.12
CA ALA A 172 0.08 14.99 -8.89
C ALA A 172 -0.89 16.15 -9.20
N GLN A 173 -0.90 17.16 -8.35
CA GLN A 173 -1.64 18.40 -8.68
C GLN A 173 -0.88 19.08 -9.80
N GLU A 174 -1.59 19.52 -10.83
CA GLU A 174 -1.03 20.41 -11.83
C GLU A 174 -0.63 21.71 -11.12
N ASP A 175 0.66 22.05 -11.18
CA ASP A 175 1.10 23.38 -10.75
C ASP A 175 0.33 24.38 -11.61
N LYS A 176 -0.60 25.11 -11.00
CA LYS A 176 -1.21 26.26 -11.65
C LYS A 176 -0.08 27.21 -11.98
N LYS A 177 0.42 27.14 -13.23
CA LYS A 177 1.27 28.19 -13.77
C LYS A 177 0.49 29.48 -13.56
N THR A 178 1.00 30.33 -12.69
CA THR A 178 0.55 31.72 -12.56
C THR A 178 0.82 32.36 -13.92
N GLU A 179 -0.21 32.42 -14.77
CA GLU A 179 -0.19 33.32 -15.91
C GLU A 179 -0.25 34.75 -15.33
N ASN A 180 0.91 35.25 -14.96
CA ASN A 180 1.08 36.68 -14.81
C ASN A 180 1.23 37.28 -16.22
N LYS A 181 0.15 37.81 -16.72
CA LYS A 181 0.17 38.82 -17.78
C LYS A 181 0.54 40.19 -17.19
#